data_c2518a83ee5024327f70e6b8ad44104f
#
_entry.id   c2518a83ee5024327f70e6b8ad44104f
#
_cell.length_a   1.000
_cell.length_b   1.000
_cell.length_c   1.000
_cell.angle_alpha   90.00
_cell.angle_beta   90.00
_cell.angle_gamma   90.00
#
_symmetry.space_group_name_H-M   'P 1'
#
loop_
_entity.id
_entity.type
_entity.pdbx_description
1 polymer ?
#
loop_
_entity_poly.entity_id
_entity_poly.type
_entity_poly.pdbx_seq_one_letter_code
_entity_poly.pdbx_strand_id
1 'polypeptide(L)'
;VSDVDTTFNFIAAMVYTQMFNVLCDKALENGGALKHHVTCLLDEFANQKIPNFQHLISVIRSREISAHIVVQTQSQLKALYKDHAETIIGNCSCVLFLGGKERSTLKEISETLGRETIDLYNTSDTRGSQRSMGVNYQKLGKDVPYLFVKSSVALNLS
;
A
#
# COMPACT_ATOMS: atom_id res chain seq x y z
N VAL A 1 -24.48 -6.68 -2.69
CA VAL A 1 -24.76 -5.35 -3.28
C VAL A 1 -24.32 -5.43 -4.74
N SER A 2 -25.11 -4.90 -5.67
CA SER A 2 -24.73 -4.93 -7.09
C SER A 2 -23.57 -3.97 -7.33
N ASP A 3 -22.54 -4.39 -8.07
CA ASP A 3 -21.36 -3.56 -8.40
C ASP A 3 -21.71 -2.36 -9.29
N VAL A 4 -22.89 -2.39 -9.92
CA VAL A 4 -23.37 -1.36 -10.85
C VAL A 4 -24.32 -0.37 -10.18
N ASP A 5 -25.01 -0.77 -9.11
CA ASP A 5 -26.01 0.05 -8.43
C ASP A 5 -25.51 0.53 -7.07
N THR A 6 -25.14 1.81 -7.01
CA THR A 6 -24.64 2.46 -5.79
C THR A 6 -25.74 2.83 -4.79
N THR A 7 -27.02 2.65 -5.17
CA THR A 7 -28.18 3.06 -4.36
C THR A 7 -28.18 2.41 -2.98
N PHE A 8 -27.65 1.19 -2.87
CA PHE A 8 -27.65 0.43 -1.62
C PHE A 8 -26.31 0.46 -0.86
N ASN A 9 -25.33 1.23 -1.31
CA ASN A 9 -24.00 1.31 -0.65
C ASN A 9 -24.11 1.84 0.79
N PHE A 10 -25.13 2.67 1.09
CA PHE A 10 -25.38 3.14 2.44
C PHE A 10 -25.71 2.01 3.42
N ILE A 11 -26.41 0.96 2.96
CA ILE A 11 -26.76 -0.20 3.79
C ILE A 11 -25.50 -0.93 4.20
N ALA A 12 -24.57 -1.16 3.26
CA ALA A 12 -23.30 -1.80 3.57
C ALA A 12 -22.45 -0.94 4.53
N ALA A 13 -22.41 0.38 4.33
CA ALA A 13 -21.75 1.30 5.25
C ALA A 13 -22.37 1.24 6.66
N MET A 14 -23.71 1.12 6.76
CA MET A 14 -24.39 0.92 8.04
C MET A 14 -24.03 -0.41 8.70
N VAL A 15 -23.99 -1.51 7.93
CA VAL A 15 -23.63 -2.84 8.44
C VAL A 15 -22.21 -2.83 8.99
N TYR A 16 -21.23 -2.28 8.24
CA TYR A 16 -19.87 -2.16 8.72
C TYR A 16 -19.76 -1.29 9.98
N THR A 17 -20.46 -0.16 10.00
CA THR A 17 -20.49 0.73 11.17
C THR A 17 -21.01 0.00 12.40
N GLN A 18 -22.14 -0.70 12.27
CA GLN A 18 -22.74 -1.47 13.36
C GLN A 18 -21.84 -2.63 13.79
N MET A 19 -21.24 -3.35 12.86
CA MET A 19 -20.29 -4.42 13.15
C MET A 19 -19.14 -3.92 14.03
N PHE A 20 -18.48 -2.85 13.63
CA PHE A 20 -17.37 -2.29 14.40
C PHE A 20 -17.81 -1.74 15.77
N ASN A 21 -18.99 -1.11 15.85
CA ASN A 21 -19.54 -0.64 17.13
C ASN A 21 -19.75 -1.82 18.08
N VAL A 22 -20.41 -2.88 17.62
CA VAL A 22 -20.65 -4.08 18.44
C VAL A 22 -19.34 -4.72 18.88
N LEU A 23 -18.35 -4.82 18.01
CA LEU A 23 -17.02 -5.37 18.38
C LEU A 23 -16.32 -4.49 19.42
N CYS A 24 -16.37 -3.17 19.26
CA CYS A 24 -15.78 -2.24 20.21
C CYS A 24 -16.49 -2.28 21.57
N ASP A 25 -17.82 -2.35 21.59
CA ASP A 25 -18.63 -2.46 22.83
C ASP A 25 -18.32 -3.78 23.56
N LYS A 26 -18.23 -4.89 22.82
CA LYS A 26 -17.81 -6.17 23.37
C LYS A 26 -16.39 -6.15 23.93
N ALA A 27 -15.47 -5.46 23.30
CA ALA A 27 -14.12 -5.27 23.83
C ALA A 27 -14.15 -4.49 25.15
N LEU A 28 -14.98 -3.44 25.25
CA LEU A 28 -15.14 -2.67 26.49
C LEU A 28 -15.74 -3.52 27.62
N GLU A 29 -16.77 -4.31 27.34
CA GLU A 29 -17.38 -5.24 28.30
C GLU A 29 -16.38 -6.27 28.84
N ASN A 30 -15.38 -6.66 28.04
CA ASN A 30 -14.34 -7.63 28.40
C ASN A 30 -13.09 -6.97 29.04
N GLY A 31 -13.15 -5.71 29.45
CA GLY A 31 -12.01 -5.03 30.09
C GLY A 31 -11.06 -4.32 29.11
N GLY A 32 -11.51 -3.99 27.90
CA GLY A 32 -10.78 -3.20 26.92
C GLY A 32 -10.39 -3.91 25.64
N ALA A 33 -10.38 -5.25 25.62
CA ALA A 33 -10.03 -6.04 24.44
C ALA A 33 -10.97 -7.26 24.28
N LEU A 34 -11.08 -7.76 23.05
CA LEU A 34 -11.82 -8.99 22.78
C LEU A 34 -11.04 -10.21 23.31
N LYS A 35 -11.76 -11.26 23.72
CA LYS A 35 -11.14 -12.54 24.16
C LYS A 35 -10.46 -13.27 23.02
N HIS A 36 -10.92 -13.08 21.80
CA HIS A 36 -10.36 -13.67 20.58
C HIS A 36 -10.10 -12.56 19.59
N HIS A 37 -8.98 -12.65 18.90
CA HIS A 37 -8.66 -11.70 17.83
C HIS A 37 -9.67 -11.80 16.68
N VAL A 38 -10.19 -10.66 16.24
CA VAL A 38 -11.13 -10.58 15.11
C VAL A 38 -10.46 -9.88 13.94
N THR A 39 -10.38 -10.57 12.83
CA THR A 39 -9.86 -10.02 11.57
C THR A 39 -11.00 -9.66 10.63
N CYS A 40 -11.08 -8.40 10.25
CA CYS A 40 -12.06 -7.89 9.29
C CYS A 40 -11.39 -7.75 7.93
N LEU A 41 -11.85 -8.52 6.93
CA LEU A 41 -11.41 -8.38 5.54
C LEU A 41 -12.40 -7.46 4.80
N LEU A 42 -11.93 -6.27 4.43
CA LEU A 42 -12.71 -5.23 3.76
C LEU A 42 -12.29 -5.18 2.28
N ASP A 43 -12.88 -6.08 1.50
CA ASP A 43 -12.67 -6.11 0.06
C ASP A 43 -13.44 -4.98 -0.62
N GLU A 44 -12.88 -4.47 -1.72
CA GLU A 44 -13.44 -3.32 -2.46
C GLU A 44 -13.79 -2.11 -1.56
N PHE A 45 -12.93 -1.86 -0.57
CA PHE A 45 -13.16 -0.85 0.46
C PHE A 45 -13.47 0.55 -0.11
N ALA A 46 -12.96 0.86 -1.29
CA ALA A 46 -13.21 2.15 -1.94
C ALA A 46 -14.62 2.29 -2.54
N ASN A 47 -15.42 1.22 -2.61
CA ASN A 47 -16.78 1.30 -3.14
C ASN A 47 -17.78 1.89 -2.14
N GLN A 48 -17.43 1.92 -0.85
CA GLN A 48 -18.34 2.39 0.20
C GLN A 48 -17.59 3.11 1.30
N LYS A 49 -18.07 4.31 1.63
CA LYS A 49 -17.49 5.12 2.69
C LYS A 49 -18.03 4.69 4.05
N ILE A 50 -17.17 4.11 4.89
CA ILE A 50 -17.50 3.88 6.30
C ILE A 50 -17.28 5.20 7.06
N PRO A 51 -18.31 5.78 7.70
CA PRO A 51 -18.17 7.02 8.46
C PRO A 51 -17.14 6.88 9.58
N ASN A 52 -16.33 7.92 9.78
CA ASN A 52 -15.31 7.99 10.84
C ASN A 52 -14.30 6.85 10.88
N PHE A 53 -14.08 6.16 9.74
CA PHE A 53 -13.17 5.02 9.67
C PHE A 53 -11.73 5.40 10.05
N GLN A 54 -11.28 6.63 9.76
CA GLN A 54 -9.96 7.12 10.16
C GLN A 54 -9.76 7.14 11.69
N HIS A 55 -10.83 7.37 12.45
CA HIS A 55 -10.80 7.29 13.90
C HIS A 55 -10.88 5.84 14.37
N LEU A 56 -11.75 5.06 13.76
CA LEU A 56 -11.93 3.66 14.07
C LEU A 56 -10.63 2.86 13.93
N ILE A 57 -9.91 3.00 12.80
CA ILE A 57 -8.68 2.26 12.55
C ILE A 57 -7.57 2.56 13.57
N SER A 58 -7.57 3.75 14.17
CA SER A 58 -6.60 4.09 15.22
C SER A 58 -6.88 3.41 16.56
N VAL A 59 -8.12 3.00 16.81
CA VAL A 59 -8.58 2.46 18.08
C VAL A 59 -8.66 0.93 18.10
N ILE A 60 -9.03 0.30 16.98
CA ILE A 60 -9.33 -1.13 16.92
C ILE A 60 -8.14 -2.02 17.28
N ARG A 61 -6.90 -1.56 17.04
CA ARG A 61 -5.69 -2.31 17.37
C ARG A 61 -5.61 -2.68 18.86
N SER A 62 -5.92 -1.75 19.77
CA SER A 62 -5.90 -1.99 21.21
C SER A 62 -7.03 -2.92 21.68
N ARG A 63 -8.01 -3.18 20.82
CA ARG A 63 -9.20 -3.98 21.13
C ARG A 63 -9.15 -5.41 20.58
N GLU A 64 -7.99 -5.88 20.11
CA GLU A 64 -7.82 -7.17 19.43
C GLU A 64 -8.67 -7.31 18.16
N ILE A 65 -8.77 -6.20 17.41
CA ILE A 65 -9.44 -6.15 16.09
C ILE A 65 -8.44 -5.68 15.05
N SER A 66 -8.32 -6.40 13.94
CA SER A 66 -7.56 -5.98 12.77
C SER A 66 -8.46 -5.78 11.55
N ALA A 67 -8.08 -4.83 10.70
CA ALA A 67 -8.76 -4.59 9.43
C ALA A 67 -7.76 -4.74 8.28
N HIS A 68 -8.09 -5.59 7.31
CA HIS A 68 -7.40 -5.72 6.04
C HIS A 68 -8.17 -4.97 4.98
N ILE A 69 -7.62 -3.89 4.49
CA ILE A 69 -8.26 -2.99 3.53
C ILE A 69 -7.72 -3.33 2.15
N VAL A 70 -8.60 -3.74 1.23
CA VAL A 70 -8.25 -4.00 -0.15
C VAL A 70 -8.77 -2.88 -1.03
N VAL A 71 -7.89 -2.24 -1.78
CA VAL A 71 -8.20 -1.17 -2.74
C VAL A 71 -7.48 -1.42 -4.06
N GLN A 72 -8.06 -1.02 -5.16
CA GLN A 72 -7.42 -1.16 -6.47
C GLN A 72 -6.32 -0.12 -6.66
N THR A 73 -6.53 1.09 -6.14
CA THR A 73 -5.59 2.22 -6.23
C THR A 73 -5.67 3.10 -4.99
N GLN A 74 -4.57 3.77 -4.66
CA GLN A 74 -4.58 4.74 -3.56
C GLN A 74 -5.39 5.99 -3.89
N SER A 75 -5.50 6.38 -5.15
CA SER A 75 -6.32 7.51 -5.56
C SER A 75 -7.80 7.30 -5.27
N GLN A 76 -8.31 6.06 -5.34
CA GLN A 76 -9.69 5.77 -4.91
C GLN A 76 -9.89 6.05 -3.42
N LEU A 77 -8.94 5.66 -2.59
CA LEU A 77 -8.99 5.94 -1.15
C LEU A 77 -8.94 7.45 -0.88
N LYS A 78 -8.07 8.19 -1.58
CA LYS A 78 -7.96 9.65 -1.49
C LYS A 78 -9.24 10.35 -1.97
N ALA A 79 -9.86 9.88 -3.03
CA ALA A 79 -11.13 10.43 -3.52
C ALA A 79 -12.26 10.27 -2.48
N LEU A 80 -12.28 9.14 -1.78
CA LEU A 80 -13.34 8.81 -0.82
C LEU A 80 -13.16 9.50 0.53
N TYR A 81 -11.93 9.49 1.07
CA TYR A 81 -11.63 9.98 2.42
C TYR A 81 -10.88 11.32 2.46
N LYS A 82 -10.48 11.84 1.28
CA LYS A 82 -9.77 13.12 1.15
C LYS A 82 -8.55 13.18 2.09
N ASP A 83 -8.43 14.21 2.90
CA ASP A 83 -7.32 14.43 3.83
C ASP A 83 -7.16 13.32 4.89
N HIS A 84 -8.22 12.55 5.15
CA HIS A 84 -8.17 11.42 6.08
C HIS A 84 -7.57 10.14 5.49
N ALA A 85 -7.38 10.08 4.16
CA ALA A 85 -6.81 8.90 3.51
C ALA A 85 -5.38 8.61 4.00
N GLU A 86 -4.56 9.64 4.20
CA GLU A 86 -3.20 9.50 4.74
C GLU A 86 -3.20 8.97 6.17
N THR A 87 -4.17 9.38 6.98
CA THR A 87 -4.34 8.85 8.35
C THR A 87 -4.68 7.36 8.30
N ILE A 88 -5.54 6.93 7.37
CA ILE A 88 -5.91 5.52 7.21
C ILE A 88 -4.68 4.70 6.81
N ILE A 89 -3.94 5.14 5.78
CA ILE A 89 -2.73 4.46 5.30
C ILE A 89 -1.66 4.41 6.39
N GLY A 90 -1.45 5.51 7.11
CA GLY A 90 -0.46 5.61 8.19
C GLY A 90 -0.76 4.72 9.39
N ASN A 91 -2.03 4.34 9.62
CA ASN A 91 -2.41 3.37 10.66
C ASN A 91 -2.31 1.91 10.20
N CYS A 92 -2.07 1.64 8.91
CA CYS A 92 -1.80 0.30 8.42
C CYS A 92 -0.35 -0.09 8.71
N SER A 93 -0.14 -1.13 9.51
CA SER A 93 1.20 -1.62 9.87
C SER A 93 1.95 -2.24 8.69
N CYS A 94 1.23 -2.71 7.67
CA CYS A 94 1.78 -3.36 6.50
C CYS A 94 1.02 -2.90 5.25
N VAL A 95 1.76 -2.61 4.19
CA VAL A 95 1.21 -2.33 2.86
C VAL A 95 1.71 -3.39 1.90
N LEU A 96 0.77 -4.16 1.33
CA LEU A 96 1.07 -5.16 0.31
C LEU A 96 0.68 -4.62 -1.07
N PHE A 97 1.66 -4.47 -1.94
CA PHE A 97 1.45 -4.05 -3.31
C PHE A 97 1.62 -5.24 -4.26
N LEU A 98 0.53 -5.62 -4.91
CA LEU A 98 0.48 -6.76 -5.84
C LEU A 98 0.71 -6.36 -7.30
N GLY A 99 0.98 -5.10 -7.55
CA GLY A 99 1.18 -4.56 -8.89
C GLY A 99 0.07 -3.59 -9.30
N GLY A 100 0.33 -2.81 -10.33
CA GLY A 100 -0.62 -1.83 -10.88
C GLY A 100 0.05 -0.93 -11.90
N LYS A 101 -0.76 -0.20 -12.69
CA LYS A 101 -0.28 0.72 -13.73
C LYS A 101 -0.52 2.19 -13.39
N GLU A 102 -1.15 2.47 -12.26
CA GLU A 102 -1.43 3.84 -11.85
C GLU A 102 -0.16 4.55 -11.38
N ARG A 103 0.20 5.62 -12.09
CA ARG A 103 1.46 6.34 -11.86
C ARG A 103 1.57 6.97 -10.48
N SER A 104 0.46 7.48 -9.92
CA SER A 104 0.45 8.12 -8.60
C SER A 104 0.76 7.10 -7.50
N THR A 105 0.10 5.95 -7.51
CA THR A 105 0.35 4.85 -6.57
C THR A 105 1.77 4.31 -6.69
N LEU A 106 2.26 4.10 -7.92
CA LEU A 106 3.64 3.64 -8.17
C LEU A 106 4.67 4.64 -7.64
N LYS A 107 4.43 5.94 -7.83
CA LYS A 107 5.32 7.00 -7.35
C LYS A 107 5.37 7.00 -5.81
N GLU A 108 4.24 6.97 -5.12
CA GLU A 108 4.17 6.96 -3.66
C GLU A 108 4.85 5.74 -3.05
N ILE A 109 4.63 4.55 -3.62
CA ILE A 109 5.29 3.32 -3.17
C ILE A 109 6.80 3.41 -3.40
N SER A 110 7.24 3.91 -4.57
CA SER A 110 8.66 4.10 -4.87
C SER A 110 9.33 5.11 -3.93
N GLU A 111 8.66 6.20 -3.58
CA GLU A 111 9.15 7.18 -2.63
C GLU A 111 9.24 6.62 -1.21
N THR A 112 8.26 5.80 -0.80
CA THR A 112 8.25 5.12 0.50
C THR A 112 9.39 4.10 0.63
N LEU A 113 9.72 3.39 -0.45
CA LEU A 113 10.82 2.42 -0.48
C LEU A 113 12.20 3.09 -0.52
N GLY A 114 12.26 4.36 -0.93
CA GLY A 114 13.49 5.10 -1.06
C GLY A 114 14.27 4.82 -2.34
N ARG A 115 15.56 5.15 -2.33
CA ARG A 115 16.47 5.01 -3.46
C ARG A 115 17.68 4.18 -3.06
N GLU A 116 18.19 3.41 -3.99
CA GLU A 116 19.43 2.65 -3.86
C GLU A 116 20.44 3.16 -4.87
N THR A 117 21.70 3.30 -4.43
CA THR A 117 22.80 3.66 -5.31
C THR A 117 23.35 2.40 -5.97
N ILE A 118 23.26 2.30 -7.27
CA ILE A 118 23.83 1.21 -8.05
C ILE A 118 25.12 1.67 -8.76
N ASP A 119 26.14 0.83 -8.73
CA ASP A 119 27.37 1.05 -9.49
C ASP A 119 27.14 0.61 -10.94
N LEU A 120 27.18 1.57 -11.87
CA LEU A 120 27.13 1.29 -13.30
C LEU A 120 28.55 1.27 -13.86
N TYR A 121 28.95 0.16 -14.44
CA TYR A 121 30.22 0.03 -15.16
C TYR A 121 29.98 0.32 -16.64
N ASN A 122 30.63 1.34 -17.16
CA ASN A 122 30.59 1.64 -18.58
C ASN A 122 31.89 1.11 -19.22
N THR A 123 31.80 0.10 -20.07
CA THR A 123 32.91 -0.39 -20.87
C THR A 123 32.84 0.25 -22.24
N SER A 124 33.76 1.17 -22.54
CA SER A 124 33.94 1.71 -23.90
C SER A 124 35.04 0.94 -24.62
N ASP A 125 34.66 0.20 -25.65
CA ASP A 125 35.61 -0.51 -26.53
C ASP A 125 35.94 0.39 -27.72
N THR A 126 37.10 1.06 -27.71
CA THR A 126 37.52 1.92 -28.81
C THR A 126 38.39 1.10 -29.77
N ARG A 127 37.81 0.69 -30.90
CA ARG A 127 38.56 0.04 -32.00
C ARG A 127 39.26 1.09 -32.84
N GLY A 128 40.49 1.40 -32.48
CA GLY A 128 41.44 2.19 -33.28
C GLY A 128 42.51 1.30 -33.94
N SER A 129 43.12 1.81 -34.99
CA SER A 129 44.20 1.11 -35.75
C SER A 129 45.43 0.75 -34.94
N GLN A 130 45.61 1.23 -33.73
CA GLN A 130 46.55 0.74 -32.73
C GLN A 130 45.74 0.14 -31.57
N ARG A 131 45.95 -1.14 -31.32
CA ARG A 131 45.34 -1.88 -30.22
C ARG A 131 45.84 -1.32 -28.87
N SER A 132 45.18 -0.36 -28.31
CA SER A 132 45.27 -0.02 -26.91
C SER A 132 43.91 -0.42 -26.27
N MET A 133 43.89 -1.55 -25.57
CA MET A 133 42.81 -1.93 -24.69
C MET A 133 42.89 -1.06 -23.43
N GLY A 134 42.24 0.08 -23.45
CA GLY A 134 41.96 0.90 -22.28
C GLY A 134 40.57 0.58 -21.76
N VAL A 135 40.45 -0.25 -20.73
CA VAL A 135 39.19 -0.41 -20.00
C VAL A 135 39.10 0.76 -19.04
N ASN A 136 38.35 1.79 -19.42
CA ASN A 136 38.01 2.89 -18.51
C ASN A 136 36.83 2.45 -17.62
N TYR A 137 37.14 2.12 -16.37
CA TYR A 137 36.12 1.93 -15.34
C TYR A 137 35.67 3.29 -14.84
N GLN A 138 34.58 3.78 -15.36
CA GLN A 138 33.92 4.94 -14.79
C GLN A 138 32.83 4.43 -13.86
N LYS A 139 33.04 4.56 -12.54
CA LYS A 139 32.04 4.28 -11.53
C LYS A 139 31.05 5.46 -11.50
N LEU A 140 29.93 5.33 -12.19
CA LEU A 140 28.82 6.28 -12.09
C LEU A 140 27.85 5.74 -11.05
N GLY A 141 27.86 6.31 -9.85
CA GLY A 141 26.79 6.13 -8.89
C GLY A 141 25.50 6.75 -9.43
N LYS A 142 24.48 5.96 -9.70
CA LYS A 142 23.16 6.43 -10.09
C LYS A 142 22.15 5.97 -9.04
N ASP A 143 21.48 6.94 -8.42
CA ASP A 143 20.36 6.65 -7.52
C ASP A 143 19.15 6.17 -8.33
N VAL A 144 18.77 4.92 -8.14
CA VAL A 144 17.56 4.35 -8.75
C VAL A 144 16.52 4.07 -7.68
N PRO A 145 15.22 4.27 -7.99
CA PRO A 145 14.16 3.90 -7.07
C PRO A 145 14.22 2.41 -6.74
N TYR A 146 14.14 2.07 -5.46
CA TYR A 146 14.23 0.69 -4.97
C TYR A 146 13.23 -0.28 -5.62
N LEU A 147 12.04 0.23 -5.97
CA LEU A 147 11.01 -0.54 -6.66
C LEU A 147 11.47 -1.02 -8.06
N PHE A 148 12.30 -0.22 -8.74
CA PHE A 148 12.80 -0.57 -10.07
C PHE A 148 13.81 -1.72 -10.02
N VAL A 149 14.63 -1.77 -8.97
CA VAL A 149 15.61 -2.85 -8.76
C VAL A 149 14.90 -4.16 -8.41
N LYS A 150 13.88 -4.12 -7.54
CA LYS A 150 13.12 -5.32 -7.18
C LYS A 150 12.24 -5.88 -8.30
N SER A 151 11.67 -5.04 -9.15
CA SER A 151 10.88 -5.52 -10.27
C SER A 151 11.70 -6.28 -11.31
N SER A 152 12.97 -5.90 -11.51
CA SER A 152 13.89 -6.64 -12.39
C SER A 152 14.33 -7.99 -11.81
N VAL A 153 14.37 -8.15 -10.49
CA VAL A 153 14.66 -9.42 -9.82
C VAL A 153 13.43 -10.35 -9.80
N ALA A 154 12.23 -9.80 -9.67
CA ALA A 154 11.00 -10.60 -9.69
C ALA A 154 10.69 -11.21 -11.07
N LEU A 155 11.14 -10.56 -12.16
CA LEU A 155 10.98 -11.07 -13.52
C LEU A 155 11.93 -12.24 -13.85
N ASN A 156 12.94 -12.51 -13.03
CA ASN A 156 13.86 -13.65 -13.19
C ASN A 156 13.47 -14.88 -12.37
N LEU A 157 12.31 -14.86 -11.70
CA LEU A 157 11.80 -15.97 -10.90
C LEU A 157 10.56 -16.65 -11.52
N SER A 158 10.25 -16.33 -12.79
CA SER A 158 9.17 -16.97 -13.56
C SER A 158 9.71 -17.89 -14.64
#